data_b971f008f770f81a20b68f1809bd8408
#
_entry.id   b971f008f770f81a20b68f1809bd8408
#
_cell.length_a   1.000
_cell.length_b   1.000
_cell.length_c   1.000
_cell.angle_alpha   90.00
_cell.angle_beta   90.00
_cell.angle_gamma   90.00
#
_symmetry.space_group_name_H-M   'P 1'
#
loop_
_entity.id
_entity.type
_entity.pdbx_description
1 polymer ?
#
loop_
_entity_poly.entity_id
_entity_poly.type
_entity_poly.pdbx_seq_one_letter_code
_entity_poly.pdbx_strand_id
1 'polypeptide(L)'
;MTKILIVEDDPLMLRMYQKIFTLEQYNVEIATNGAEGLEKLRTETEKPTLILMDIMMPILNGLDALDKIKANPDTQKIPVIMLTNLAGQQDAEAALLKGAVKYIVKSEHDPKEVVDMVKEVLAGYSRNEVPQAVS
;
A
#
# COMPACT_ATOMS: atom_id res chain seq x y z
N MET A 1 12.53 -9.37 -9.53
CA MET A 1 11.42 -8.46 -9.85
C MET A 1 10.76 -7.98 -8.56
N THR A 2 10.59 -6.70 -8.44
CA THR A 2 10.00 -6.11 -7.24
C THR A 2 8.53 -6.51 -7.12
N LYS A 3 8.13 -6.94 -5.95
CA LYS A 3 6.78 -7.43 -5.68
C LYS A 3 5.98 -6.39 -4.93
N ILE A 4 4.77 -6.09 -5.42
CA ILE A 4 3.86 -5.14 -4.81
C ILE A 4 2.56 -5.83 -4.49
N LEU A 5 2.06 -5.65 -3.27
CA LEU A 5 0.74 -6.14 -2.90
C LEU A 5 -0.24 -4.97 -2.97
N ILE A 6 -1.30 -5.13 -3.74
CA ILE A 6 -2.36 -4.12 -3.86
C ILE A 6 -3.61 -4.66 -3.19
N VAL A 7 -4.11 -3.91 -2.20
CA VAL A 7 -5.31 -4.29 -1.45
C VAL A 7 -6.39 -3.26 -1.75
N GLU A 8 -7.40 -3.66 -2.49
CA GLU A 8 -8.43 -2.77 -3.03
C GLU A 8 -9.71 -3.57 -3.26
N ASP A 9 -10.84 -3.10 -2.75
CA ASP A 9 -12.09 -3.85 -2.89
C ASP A 9 -12.87 -3.53 -4.16
N ASP A 10 -12.61 -2.40 -4.80
CA ASP A 10 -13.27 -2.05 -6.06
C ASP A 10 -12.62 -2.84 -7.20
N PRO A 11 -13.38 -3.75 -7.86
CA PRO A 11 -12.77 -4.61 -8.89
C PRO A 11 -12.20 -3.84 -10.08
N LEU A 12 -12.82 -2.73 -10.46
CA LEU A 12 -12.33 -1.93 -11.58
C LEU A 12 -11.01 -1.24 -11.23
N MET A 13 -10.93 -0.65 -10.05
CA MET A 13 -9.71 -0.01 -9.59
C MET A 13 -8.60 -1.02 -9.42
N LEU A 14 -8.91 -2.16 -8.82
CA LEU A 14 -7.94 -3.22 -8.60
C LEU A 14 -7.33 -3.69 -9.91
N ARG A 15 -8.19 -3.93 -10.91
CA ARG A 15 -7.75 -4.38 -12.22
C ARG A 15 -6.89 -3.34 -12.92
N MET A 16 -7.28 -2.08 -12.78
CA MET A 16 -6.55 -0.97 -13.40
C MET A 16 -5.14 -0.86 -12.81
N TYR A 17 -5.03 -0.88 -11.48
CA TYR A 17 -3.72 -0.79 -10.85
C TYR A 17 -2.89 -2.03 -11.13
N GLN A 18 -3.50 -3.21 -11.11
CA GLN A 18 -2.80 -4.43 -11.43
C GLN A 18 -2.18 -4.34 -12.82
N LYS A 19 -2.96 -3.86 -13.78
CA LYS A 19 -2.48 -3.75 -15.16
C LYS A 19 -1.34 -2.76 -15.29
N ILE A 20 -1.50 -1.57 -14.73
CA ILE A 20 -0.49 -0.54 -14.93
C ILE A 20 0.82 -0.89 -14.23
N PHE A 21 0.76 -1.47 -13.03
CA PHE A 21 1.97 -1.89 -12.34
C PHE A 21 2.64 -3.08 -13.01
N THR A 22 1.85 -4.00 -13.55
CA THR A 22 2.41 -5.11 -14.33
C THR A 22 3.13 -4.61 -15.57
N LEU A 23 2.57 -3.62 -16.25
CA LEU A 23 3.21 -3.01 -17.41
C LEU A 23 4.54 -2.32 -17.04
N GLU A 24 4.64 -1.86 -15.80
CA GLU A 24 5.89 -1.26 -15.29
C GLU A 24 6.86 -2.33 -14.78
N GLN A 25 6.56 -3.59 -15.04
CA GLN A 25 7.43 -4.74 -14.75
C GLN A 25 7.55 -5.06 -13.26
N TYR A 26 6.51 -4.76 -12.49
CA TYR A 26 6.41 -5.22 -11.11
C TYR A 26 5.69 -6.56 -11.06
N ASN A 27 6.05 -7.37 -10.06
CA ASN A 27 5.30 -8.57 -9.75
C ASN A 27 4.15 -8.16 -8.82
N VAL A 28 2.92 -8.25 -9.31
CA VAL A 28 1.76 -7.71 -8.58
C VAL A 28 0.94 -8.84 -7.98
N GLU A 29 0.72 -8.74 -6.66
CA GLU A 29 -0.26 -9.56 -5.97
C GLU A 29 -1.44 -8.69 -5.60
N ILE A 30 -2.61 -9.28 -5.54
CA ILE A 30 -3.83 -8.53 -5.25
C ILE A 30 -4.59 -9.18 -4.10
N ALA A 31 -5.30 -8.34 -3.35
CA ALA A 31 -6.23 -8.77 -2.32
C ALA A 31 -7.43 -7.84 -2.36
N THR A 32 -8.61 -8.34 -2.03
CA THR A 32 -9.84 -7.60 -2.17
C THR A 32 -10.34 -6.98 -0.85
N ASN A 33 -9.67 -7.26 0.24
CA ASN A 33 -9.96 -6.63 1.54
C ASN A 33 -8.76 -6.80 2.46
N GLY A 34 -8.82 -6.14 3.62
CA GLY A 34 -7.71 -6.17 4.57
C GLY A 34 -7.41 -7.55 5.11
N ALA A 35 -8.44 -8.35 5.34
CA ALA A 35 -8.25 -9.72 5.87
C ALA A 35 -7.51 -10.59 4.87
N GLU A 36 -7.89 -10.51 3.60
CA GLU A 36 -7.22 -11.26 2.55
C GLU A 36 -5.78 -10.80 2.40
N GLY A 37 -5.55 -9.49 2.49
CA GLY A 37 -4.19 -8.95 2.42
C GLY A 37 -3.31 -9.48 3.54
N LEU A 38 -3.82 -9.49 4.76
CA LEU A 38 -3.08 -10.02 5.91
C LEU A 38 -2.80 -11.51 5.76
N GLU A 39 -3.76 -12.26 5.22
CA GLU A 39 -3.58 -13.69 5.01
C GLU A 39 -2.45 -13.95 4.01
N LYS A 40 -2.41 -13.18 2.94
CA LYS A 40 -1.33 -13.31 1.96
C LYS A 40 0.03 -12.98 2.58
N LEU A 41 0.08 -11.94 3.39
CA LEU A 41 1.31 -11.58 4.07
C LEU A 41 1.76 -12.68 5.03
N ARG A 42 0.82 -13.37 5.66
CA ARG A 42 1.14 -14.44 6.60
C ARG A 42 1.67 -15.69 5.90
N THR A 43 1.08 -16.04 4.76
CA THR A 43 1.38 -17.31 4.10
C THR A 43 2.49 -17.25 3.06
N GLU A 44 2.77 -16.06 2.52
CA GLU A 44 3.79 -15.93 1.48
C GLU A 44 5.18 -15.95 2.10
N THR A 45 6.05 -16.79 1.56
CA THR A 45 7.44 -16.83 2.01
C THR A 45 8.20 -15.60 1.54
N GLU A 46 7.89 -15.12 0.34
CA GLU A 46 8.50 -13.91 -0.17
C GLU A 46 7.54 -12.74 0.05
N LYS A 47 7.89 -11.89 0.99
CA LYS A 47 7.05 -10.74 1.32
C LYS A 47 7.13 -9.68 0.23
N PRO A 48 6.06 -8.89 0.04
CA PRO A 48 6.14 -7.79 -0.92
C PRO A 48 7.10 -6.70 -0.44
N THR A 49 7.63 -5.97 -1.40
CA THR A 49 8.52 -4.85 -1.13
C THR A 49 7.73 -3.60 -0.73
N LEU A 50 6.47 -3.54 -1.13
CA LEU A 50 5.60 -2.40 -0.84
C LEU A 50 4.15 -2.86 -0.85
N ILE A 51 3.33 -2.24 -0.01
CA ILE A 51 1.90 -2.49 0.04
C ILE A 51 1.16 -1.20 -0.32
N LEU A 52 0.24 -1.29 -1.27
CA LEU A 52 -0.63 -0.19 -1.68
C LEU A 52 -2.04 -0.59 -1.25
N MET A 53 -2.64 0.16 -0.33
CA MET A 53 -3.87 -0.31 0.34
C MET A 53 -4.90 0.79 0.51
N ASP A 54 -6.16 0.46 0.19
CA ASP A 54 -7.29 1.34 0.43
C ASP A 54 -7.68 1.33 1.91
N ILE A 55 -8.34 2.38 2.35
CA ILE A 55 -8.86 2.45 3.72
C ILE A 55 -10.23 1.81 3.82
N MET A 56 -11.16 2.21 2.95
CA MET A 56 -12.56 1.78 3.04
C MET A 56 -12.76 0.45 2.33
N MET A 57 -12.74 -0.62 3.09
CA MET A 57 -12.92 -1.98 2.57
C MET A 57 -13.80 -2.77 3.52
N PRO A 58 -14.55 -3.76 3.00
CA PRO A 58 -15.35 -4.63 3.86
C PRO A 58 -14.46 -5.57 4.66
N ILE A 59 -15.01 -6.18 5.67
CA ILE A 59 -14.41 -7.22 6.51
C ILE A 59 -13.33 -6.63 7.43
N LEU A 60 -12.29 -6.04 6.87
CA LEU A 60 -11.24 -5.39 7.65
C LEU A 60 -10.76 -4.18 6.86
N ASN A 61 -10.94 -2.99 7.41
CA ASN A 61 -10.54 -1.78 6.70
C ASN A 61 -9.03 -1.58 6.73
N GLY A 62 -8.55 -0.64 5.90
CA GLY A 62 -7.12 -0.45 5.71
C GLY A 62 -6.38 0.06 6.94
N LEU A 63 -7.01 0.91 7.75
CA LEU A 63 -6.34 1.41 8.95
C LEU A 63 -6.12 0.29 9.97
N ASP A 64 -7.11 -0.57 10.14
CA ASP A 64 -6.98 -1.71 11.05
C ASP A 64 -5.95 -2.73 10.51
N ALA A 65 -5.96 -2.95 9.20
CA ALA A 65 -4.96 -3.82 8.59
C ALA A 65 -3.56 -3.24 8.78
N LEU A 66 -3.41 -1.94 8.64
CA LEU A 66 -2.13 -1.27 8.84
C LEU A 66 -1.61 -1.48 10.25
N ASP A 67 -2.48 -1.35 11.26
CA ASP A 67 -2.08 -1.62 12.64
C ASP A 67 -1.50 -3.02 12.78
N LYS A 68 -2.14 -4.00 12.17
CA LYS A 68 -1.69 -5.39 12.26
C LYS A 68 -0.38 -5.62 11.52
N ILE A 69 -0.21 -4.97 10.37
CA ILE A 69 1.03 -5.06 9.61
C ILE A 69 2.20 -4.50 10.43
N LYS A 70 1.98 -3.36 11.08
CA LYS A 70 3.04 -2.70 11.83
C LYS A 70 3.31 -3.35 13.18
N ALA A 71 2.36 -4.13 13.69
CA ALA A 71 2.54 -4.86 14.94
C ALA A 71 3.30 -6.18 14.75
N ASN A 72 3.43 -6.66 13.51
CA ASN A 72 4.07 -7.94 13.22
C ASN A 72 5.54 -7.73 12.80
N PRO A 73 6.50 -8.30 13.53
CA PRO A 73 7.92 -8.11 13.18
C PRO A 73 8.27 -8.55 11.75
N ASP A 74 7.53 -9.50 11.19
CA ASP A 74 7.80 -10.00 9.84
C ASP A 74 7.37 -9.03 8.75
N THR A 75 6.48 -8.09 9.06
CA THR A 75 5.92 -7.18 8.06
C THR A 75 6.08 -5.71 8.41
N GLN A 76 6.51 -5.39 9.63
CA GLN A 76 6.48 -4.01 10.10
C GLN A 76 7.38 -3.07 9.30
N LYS A 77 8.39 -3.59 8.63
CA LYS A 77 9.31 -2.75 7.85
C LYS A 77 8.89 -2.55 6.41
N ILE A 78 7.83 -3.24 5.98
CA ILE A 78 7.33 -3.07 4.61
C ILE A 78 6.65 -1.71 4.51
N PRO A 79 7.06 -0.86 3.56
CA PRO A 79 6.40 0.44 3.39
C PRO A 79 4.97 0.26 2.92
N VAL A 80 4.05 0.98 3.54
CA VAL A 80 2.63 0.94 3.19
C VAL A 80 2.21 2.32 2.73
N ILE A 81 1.64 2.38 1.54
CA ILE A 81 1.02 3.59 1.01
C ILE A 81 -0.49 3.40 1.09
N MET A 82 -1.17 4.33 1.74
CA MET A 82 -2.63 4.30 1.79
C MET A 82 -3.18 5.06 0.59
N LEU A 83 -4.00 4.38 -0.19
CA LEU A 83 -4.58 4.93 -1.42
C LEU A 83 -6.10 4.90 -1.27
N THR A 84 -6.75 6.05 -1.22
CA THR A 84 -8.15 6.09 -0.88
C THR A 84 -8.86 7.28 -1.52
N ASN A 85 -10.19 7.21 -1.58
CA ASN A 85 -11.01 8.34 -1.99
C ASN A 85 -11.32 9.30 -0.85
N LEU A 86 -10.96 8.92 0.38
CA LEU A 86 -11.19 9.79 1.52
C LEU A 86 -10.16 10.91 1.54
N ALA A 87 -10.63 12.14 1.52
CA ALA A 87 -9.76 13.31 1.46
C ALA A 87 -9.66 14.03 2.80
N GLY A 88 -10.07 13.40 3.89
CA GLY A 88 -10.05 14.03 5.20
C GLY A 88 -8.66 14.07 5.81
N GLN A 89 -8.32 15.22 6.39
CA GLN A 89 -7.04 15.38 7.05
C GLN A 89 -6.86 14.41 8.20
N GLN A 90 -7.95 14.12 8.91
CA GLN A 90 -7.89 13.19 10.06
C GLN A 90 -7.50 11.78 9.61
N ASP A 91 -8.02 11.35 8.46
CA ASP A 91 -7.68 10.02 7.94
C ASP A 91 -6.21 9.96 7.51
N ALA A 92 -5.73 11.04 6.90
CA ALA A 92 -4.33 11.12 6.50
C ALA A 92 -3.42 11.08 7.72
N GLU A 93 -3.76 11.86 8.73
CA GLU A 93 -2.97 11.90 9.97
C GLU A 93 -2.99 10.54 10.67
N ALA A 94 -4.17 9.91 10.73
CA ALA A 94 -4.29 8.60 11.36
C ALA A 94 -3.41 7.57 10.65
N ALA A 95 -3.43 7.56 9.32
CA ALA A 95 -2.63 6.63 8.55
C ALA A 95 -1.14 6.83 8.81
N LEU A 96 -0.70 8.08 8.80
CA LEU A 96 0.72 8.37 9.02
C LEU A 96 1.16 8.02 10.44
N LEU A 97 0.31 8.31 11.43
CA LEU A 97 0.61 7.96 12.83
C LEU A 97 0.69 6.45 13.01
N LYS A 98 -0.10 5.70 12.26
CA LYS A 98 -0.09 4.24 12.33
C LYS A 98 1.06 3.62 11.57
N GLY A 99 1.86 4.43 10.88
CA GLY A 99 3.07 3.95 10.23
C GLY A 99 3.04 3.89 8.72
N ALA A 100 2.00 4.42 8.07
CA ALA A 100 2.02 4.53 6.60
C ALA A 100 3.11 5.53 6.21
N VAL A 101 3.79 5.25 5.09
CA VAL A 101 4.84 6.16 4.62
C VAL A 101 4.26 7.29 3.77
N LYS A 102 3.05 7.09 3.24
CA LYS A 102 2.43 8.07 2.37
C LYS A 102 0.93 7.85 2.33
N TYR A 103 0.19 8.92 2.10
CA TYR A 103 -1.26 8.90 1.96
C TYR A 103 -1.60 9.59 0.64
N ILE A 104 -2.30 8.89 -0.24
CA ILE A 104 -2.65 9.40 -1.56
C ILE A 104 -4.16 9.38 -1.74
N VAL A 105 -4.74 10.51 -2.15
CA VAL A 105 -6.17 10.59 -2.45
C VAL A 105 -6.36 10.25 -3.93
N LYS A 106 -7.06 9.16 -4.20
CA LYS A 106 -7.22 8.62 -5.56
C LYS A 106 -7.76 9.65 -6.56
N SER A 107 -8.73 10.45 -6.11
CA SER A 107 -9.39 11.41 -7.00
C SER A 107 -8.48 12.58 -7.40
N GLU A 108 -7.33 12.72 -6.74
CA GLU A 108 -6.40 13.82 -7.00
C GLU A 108 -5.23 13.42 -7.91
N HIS A 109 -5.15 12.14 -8.28
CA HIS A 109 -4.02 11.65 -9.06
C HIS A 109 -4.47 10.62 -10.07
N ASP A 110 -3.91 10.68 -11.28
CA ASP A 110 -4.18 9.62 -12.24
C ASP A 110 -3.31 8.39 -11.92
N PRO A 111 -3.61 7.24 -12.53
CA PRO A 111 -2.85 6.02 -12.21
C PRO A 111 -1.36 6.12 -12.47
N LYS A 112 -0.97 6.87 -13.49
CA LYS A 112 0.46 7.03 -13.77
C LYS A 112 1.16 7.80 -12.67
N GLU A 113 0.51 8.83 -12.12
CA GLU A 113 1.06 9.57 -11.01
C GLU A 113 1.24 8.68 -9.78
N VAL A 114 0.28 7.76 -9.55
CA VAL A 114 0.40 6.81 -8.44
C VAL A 114 1.61 5.90 -8.64
N VAL A 115 1.83 5.43 -9.87
CA VAL A 115 3.02 4.63 -10.18
C VAL A 115 4.29 5.41 -9.86
N ASP A 116 4.34 6.68 -10.27
CA ASP A 116 5.52 7.51 -10.01
C ASP A 116 5.78 7.69 -8.52
N MET A 117 4.73 7.87 -7.74
CA MET A 117 4.86 8.00 -6.28
C MET A 117 5.35 6.71 -5.64
N VAL A 118 4.87 5.56 -6.13
CA VAL A 118 5.35 4.26 -5.65
C VAL A 118 6.83 4.10 -5.98
N LYS A 119 7.24 4.48 -7.17
CA LYS A 119 8.64 4.40 -7.56
C LYS A 119 9.53 5.25 -6.66
N GLU A 120 9.06 6.43 -6.28
CA GLU A 120 9.81 7.29 -5.38
C GLU A 120 10.02 6.63 -4.01
N VAL A 121 8.98 6.04 -3.48
CA VAL A 121 9.07 5.35 -2.18
C VAL A 121 10.03 4.16 -2.30
N LEU A 122 9.90 3.37 -3.36
CA LEU A 122 10.79 2.22 -3.56
C LEU A 122 12.24 2.64 -3.71
N ALA A 123 12.51 3.75 -4.39
CA ALA A 123 13.86 4.24 -4.57
C ALA A 123 14.51 4.59 -3.22
N GLY A 124 13.76 5.22 -2.33
CA GLY A 124 14.25 5.53 -0.99
C GLY A 124 14.58 4.29 -0.21
N TYR A 125 13.72 3.27 -0.28
CA TYR A 125 13.96 2.03 0.44
C TYR A 125 15.09 1.20 -0.16
N SER A 126 15.23 1.20 -1.49
CA SER A 126 16.32 0.44 -2.10
C SER A 126 17.68 1.07 -1.85
N ARG A 127 17.73 2.34 -1.48
CA ARG A 127 18.97 2.96 -1.02
C ARG A 127 19.24 2.68 0.46
N ASN A 128 18.40 1.85 1.05
CA ASN A 128 18.53 1.46 2.46
C ASN A 128 18.47 2.64 3.42
N GLU A 129 17.76 3.66 3.02
CA GLU A 129 17.58 4.82 3.86
C GLU A 129 16.25 4.72 4.57
N VAL A 130 16.26 5.04 5.84
CA VAL A 130 15.02 5.18 6.57
C VAL A 130 14.38 6.47 6.09
N PRO A 131 13.13 6.43 5.58
CA PRO A 131 12.47 7.65 5.18
C PRO A 131 12.45 8.61 6.35
N GLN A 132 12.94 9.81 6.14
CA GLN A 132 12.91 10.80 7.17
C GLN A 132 11.46 11.12 7.43
N ALA A 133 11.17 11.17 8.66
CA ALA A 133 9.85 11.55 8.96
C ALA A 133 9.71 12.95 8.57
N VAL A 134 9.94 13.30 7.64
CA VAL A 134 9.98 14.45 7.31
C VAL A 134 9.36 14.81 6.71
N SER A 135 9.30 14.90 6.64
CA SER A 135 9.04 15.34 6.04
C SER A 135 8.38 15.83 5.81
#